data_a0999066d3796d8594b920f5a0e3af5c
#
_entry.id   a0999066d3796d8594b920f5a0e3af5c
#
_cell.length_a   1.000
_cell.length_b   1.000
_cell.length_c   1.000
_cell.angle_alpha   90.00
_cell.angle_beta   90.00
_cell.angle_gamma   90.00
#
_symmetry.space_group_name_H-M   'P 1'
#
loop_
_entity.id
_entity.type
_entity.pdbx_description
1 polymer ?
#
loop_
_entity_poly.entity_id
_entity_poly.type
_entity_poly.pdbx_seq_one_letter_code
_entity_poly.pdbx_strand_id
1 'polypeptide(L)'
;TESWRQRRLMAEEWRAGLEALGRKTGFEVLPLAGYPATGSNNADLPAGAEVGGRKVLLASLFDEVSLVLAMTQFSPTAPLCAVCNRRPGAHVFRAASMPGIEKRMEQTSLAADYTEVARRCRVLKDLFQGVDRAEVEFSTGHRCLFDLRFRVCEADDGYLHRDKSDDVPVINLPSGETDR
;
A
#
# COMPACT_ATOMS: atom_id res chain seq x y z
N THR A 1 13.85 -17.87 1.43
CA THR A 1 13.79 -17.63 2.90
C THR A 1 12.42 -18.09 3.44
N GLU A 2 12.33 -18.38 4.74
CA GLU A 2 11.08 -18.78 5.39
C GLU A 2 10.01 -17.67 5.27
N SER A 3 10.39 -16.44 5.47
CA SER A 3 9.49 -15.29 5.34
C SER A 3 8.90 -15.14 3.93
N TRP A 4 9.64 -15.52 2.89
CA TRP A 4 9.14 -15.54 1.52
C TRP A 4 8.07 -16.62 1.33
N ARG A 5 8.30 -17.83 1.87
CA ARG A 5 7.34 -18.94 1.79
C ARG A 5 6.03 -18.59 2.51
N GLN A 6 6.12 -18.01 3.69
CA GLN A 6 4.94 -17.59 4.46
C GLN A 6 4.12 -16.53 3.72
N ARG A 7 4.77 -15.50 3.14
CA ARG A 7 4.06 -14.49 2.34
C ARG A 7 3.41 -15.11 1.10
N ARG A 8 4.09 -16.04 0.42
CA ARG A 8 3.50 -16.72 -0.73
C ARG A 8 2.27 -17.54 -0.36
N LEU A 9 2.32 -18.33 0.71
CA LEU A 9 1.18 -19.08 1.20
C LEU A 9 0.01 -18.16 1.56
N MET A 10 0.29 -17.08 2.27
CA MET A 10 -0.71 -16.05 2.59
C MET A 10 -1.34 -15.44 1.33
N ALA A 11 -0.53 -15.11 0.33
CA ALA A 11 -1.03 -14.58 -0.94
C ALA A 11 -1.90 -15.60 -1.70
N GLU A 12 -1.58 -16.89 -1.66
CA GLU A 12 -2.39 -17.97 -2.26
C GLU A 12 -3.73 -18.12 -1.53
N GLU A 13 -3.76 -18.04 -0.20
CA GLU A 13 -4.98 -18.05 0.60
C GLU A 13 -5.88 -16.84 0.30
N TRP A 14 -5.29 -15.66 0.24
CA TRP A 14 -6.00 -14.42 -0.09
C TRP A 14 -6.55 -14.47 -1.52
N ARG A 15 -5.75 -14.96 -2.47
CA ARG A 15 -6.21 -15.15 -3.84
C ARG A 15 -7.45 -16.04 -3.90
N ALA A 16 -7.42 -17.19 -3.22
CA ALA A 16 -8.57 -18.12 -3.17
C ALA A 16 -9.82 -17.46 -2.56
N GLY A 17 -9.66 -16.69 -1.49
CA GLY A 17 -10.73 -15.89 -0.87
C GLY A 17 -11.31 -14.84 -1.82
N LEU A 18 -10.43 -14.11 -2.51
CA LEU A 18 -10.81 -13.08 -3.48
C LEU A 18 -11.50 -13.70 -4.71
N GLU A 19 -11.05 -14.84 -5.21
CA GLU A 19 -11.73 -15.57 -6.29
C GLU A 19 -13.14 -15.99 -5.87
N ALA A 20 -13.31 -16.47 -4.63
CA ALA A 20 -14.63 -16.81 -4.10
C ALA A 20 -15.55 -15.58 -4.00
N LEU A 21 -15.01 -14.43 -3.61
CA LEU A 21 -15.72 -13.17 -3.59
C LEU A 21 -16.02 -12.67 -5.00
N GLY A 22 -15.05 -12.73 -5.91
CA GLY A 22 -15.18 -12.29 -7.30
C GLY A 22 -16.30 -13.03 -8.05
N ARG A 23 -16.44 -14.34 -7.81
CA ARG A 23 -17.57 -15.13 -8.36
C ARG A 23 -18.95 -14.60 -7.91
N LYS A 24 -19.02 -13.95 -6.76
CA LYS A 24 -20.27 -13.38 -6.23
C LYS A 24 -20.53 -11.96 -6.68
N THR A 25 -19.46 -11.18 -6.91
CA THR A 25 -19.52 -9.73 -7.12
C THR A 25 -19.10 -9.31 -8.53
N GLY A 26 -18.62 -10.25 -9.37
CA GLY A 26 -18.37 -10.01 -10.79
C GLY A 26 -17.00 -9.43 -11.12
N PHE A 27 -15.95 -9.71 -10.32
CA PHE A 27 -14.56 -9.40 -10.70
C PHE A 27 -13.72 -10.67 -10.83
N GLU A 28 -12.64 -10.56 -11.59
CA GLU A 28 -11.68 -11.65 -11.79
C GLU A 28 -10.41 -11.39 -10.99
N VAL A 29 -9.74 -12.47 -10.57
CA VAL A 29 -8.46 -12.43 -9.88
C VAL A 29 -7.41 -13.09 -10.75
N LEU A 30 -6.37 -12.36 -11.13
CA LEU A 30 -5.28 -12.90 -11.89
C LEU A 30 -4.41 -13.85 -11.04
N PRO A 31 -3.71 -14.80 -11.69
CA PRO A 31 -2.74 -15.63 -11.01
C PRO A 31 -1.66 -14.79 -10.31
N LEU A 32 -1.08 -15.31 -9.22
CA LEU A 32 -0.03 -14.63 -8.48
C LEU A 32 1.17 -14.34 -9.38
N ALA A 33 1.61 -13.08 -9.36
CA ALA A 33 2.85 -12.65 -9.97
C ALA A 33 3.94 -12.56 -8.90
N GLY A 34 5.08 -13.21 -9.14
CA GLY A 34 6.24 -13.17 -8.26
C GLY A 34 7.43 -12.50 -8.95
N TYR A 35 8.21 -11.75 -8.20
CA TYR A 35 9.49 -11.21 -8.67
C TYR A 35 10.55 -11.24 -7.55
N PRO A 36 11.85 -11.23 -7.90
CA PRO A 36 12.93 -11.22 -6.92
C PRO A 36 12.85 -10.00 -6.00
N ALA A 37 13.29 -10.14 -4.74
CA ALA A 37 13.38 -9.01 -3.82
C ALA A 37 14.24 -7.87 -4.42
N THR A 38 13.76 -6.64 -4.31
CA THR A 38 14.41 -5.46 -4.88
C THR A 38 15.65 -4.98 -4.10
N GLY A 39 15.87 -5.54 -2.91
CA GLY A 39 17.05 -5.23 -2.06
C GLY A 39 16.86 -4.06 -1.11
N SER A 40 15.97 -3.12 -1.40
CA SER A 40 15.66 -1.97 -0.52
C SER A 40 14.23 -1.47 -0.73
N ASN A 41 13.74 -0.69 0.24
CA ASN A 41 12.45 -0.01 0.12
C ASN A 41 12.51 1.03 -1.01
N ASN A 42 11.43 1.11 -1.76
CA ASN A 42 11.23 2.06 -2.84
C ASN A 42 12.26 1.97 -3.99
N ALA A 43 12.96 0.83 -4.10
CA ALA A 43 13.76 0.53 -5.28
C ALA A 43 12.86 0.33 -6.51
N ASP A 44 13.42 0.54 -7.69
CA ASP A 44 12.72 0.35 -8.95
C ASP A 44 12.11 -1.06 -9.05
N LEU A 45 10.88 -1.13 -9.57
CA LEU A 45 10.24 -2.41 -9.85
C LEU A 45 11.00 -3.15 -10.96
N PRO A 46 11.16 -4.46 -10.85
CA PRO A 46 11.80 -5.24 -11.90
C PRO A 46 10.95 -5.21 -13.18
N ALA A 47 11.61 -5.25 -14.32
CA ALA A 47 10.92 -5.28 -15.62
C ALA A 47 10.07 -6.55 -15.80
N GLY A 48 10.46 -7.66 -15.17
CA GLY A 48 9.83 -8.96 -15.32
C GLY A 48 9.31 -9.53 -14.02
N ALA A 49 8.24 -10.32 -14.14
CA ALA A 49 7.69 -11.16 -13.09
C ALA A 49 7.50 -12.59 -13.60
N GLU A 50 7.23 -13.50 -12.69
CA GLU A 50 6.87 -14.89 -13.00
C GLU A 50 5.40 -15.14 -12.63
N VAL A 51 4.63 -15.65 -13.57
CA VAL A 51 3.23 -16.05 -13.40
C VAL A 51 3.07 -17.48 -13.87
N GLY A 52 2.73 -18.39 -12.96
CA GLY A 52 2.54 -19.81 -13.29
C GLY A 52 3.77 -20.47 -13.95
N GLY A 53 4.97 -20.10 -13.55
CA GLY A 53 6.25 -20.60 -14.13
C GLY A 53 6.66 -19.93 -15.44
N ARG A 54 5.92 -18.93 -15.92
CA ARG A 54 6.24 -18.18 -17.15
C ARG A 54 6.72 -16.78 -16.81
N LYS A 55 7.75 -16.32 -17.50
CA LYS A 55 8.23 -14.93 -17.40
C LYS A 55 7.32 -14.02 -18.22
N VAL A 56 6.87 -12.93 -17.59
CA VAL A 56 6.03 -11.90 -18.18
C VAL A 56 6.61 -10.52 -17.87
N LEU A 57 6.24 -9.52 -18.65
CA LEU A 57 6.56 -8.13 -18.31
C LEU A 57 5.64 -7.67 -17.18
N LEU A 58 6.21 -7.14 -16.10
CA LEU A 58 5.41 -6.65 -14.97
C LEU A 58 4.48 -5.49 -15.40
N ALA A 59 4.97 -4.63 -16.30
CA ALA A 59 4.19 -3.53 -16.85
C ALA A 59 2.90 -4.00 -17.56
N SER A 60 2.95 -5.14 -18.27
CA SER A 60 1.77 -5.68 -18.96
C SER A 60 0.69 -6.13 -17.98
N LEU A 61 1.08 -6.64 -16.81
CA LEU A 61 0.10 -7.02 -15.77
C LEU A 61 -0.64 -5.80 -15.21
N PHE A 62 0.04 -4.68 -15.08
CA PHE A 62 -0.60 -3.43 -14.62
C PHE A 62 -1.62 -2.87 -15.61
N ASP A 63 -1.53 -3.22 -16.89
CA ASP A 63 -2.52 -2.83 -17.90
C ASP A 63 -3.82 -3.65 -17.81
N GLU A 64 -3.76 -4.81 -17.17
CA GLU A 64 -4.87 -5.76 -17.09
C GLU A 64 -5.65 -5.69 -15.78
N VAL A 65 -5.14 -4.95 -14.76
CA VAL A 65 -5.71 -4.96 -13.41
C VAL A 65 -6.21 -3.58 -12.96
N SER A 66 -7.25 -3.57 -12.14
CA SER A 66 -7.76 -2.35 -11.47
C SER A 66 -7.28 -2.23 -10.02
N LEU A 67 -6.82 -3.33 -9.43
CA LEU A 67 -6.32 -3.39 -8.06
C LEU A 67 -5.10 -4.30 -7.98
N VAL A 68 -4.06 -3.82 -7.30
CA VAL A 68 -2.84 -4.57 -6.98
C VAL A 68 -2.71 -4.71 -5.47
N LEU A 69 -2.53 -5.94 -4.99
CA LEU A 69 -2.17 -6.23 -3.60
C LEU A 69 -0.70 -6.68 -3.57
N ALA A 70 0.18 -5.81 -3.13
CA ALA A 70 1.63 -6.03 -3.21
C ALA A 70 2.19 -6.55 -1.87
N MET A 71 2.18 -7.87 -1.68
CA MET A 71 2.75 -8.56 -0.53
C MET A 71 4.25 -8.77 -0.71
N THR A 72 5.07 -7.80 -0.37
CA THR A 72 6.50 -7.75 -0.68
C THR A 72 7.39 -7.78 0.56
N GLN A 73 8.68 -7.97 0.37
CA GLN A 73 9.65 -7.86 1.46
C GLN A 73 10.01 -6.40 1.72
N PHE A 74 10.24 -5.65 0.66
CA PHE A 74 10.56 -4.22 0.69
C PHE A 74 9.39 -3.41 0.14
N SER A 75 9.21 -2.19 0.61
CA SER A 75 8.11 -1.33 0.17
C SER A 75 8.20 -0.99 -1.31
N PRO A 76 7.17 -1.27 -2.12
CA PRO A 76 7.07 -0.83 -3.51
C PRO A 76 6.21 0.43 -3.67
N THR A 77 5.93 1.17 -2.59
CA THR A 77 4.97 2.29 -2.60
C THR A 77 5.35 3.36 -3.62
N ALA A 78 6.56 3.93 -3.52
CA ALA A 78 6.97 5.00 -4.42
C ALA A 78 7.04 4.55 -5.90
N PRO A 79 7.62 3.39 -6.26
CA PRO A 79 7.60 2.96 -7.65
C PRO A 79 6.21 2.60 -8.17
N LEU A 80 5.28 2.11 -7.35
CA LEU A 80 3.89 1.91 -7.75
C LEU A 80 3.19 3.25 -8.00
N CYS A 81 3.36 4.24 -7.13
CA CYS A 81 2.89 5.61 -7.38
C CYS A 81 3.45 6.17 -8.70
N ALA A 82 4.73 5.99 -8.96
CA ALA A 82 5.36 6.45 -10.20
C ALA A 82 4.74 5.78 -11.44
N VAL A 83 4.42 4.49 -11.39
CA VAL A 83 3.74 3.78 -12.50
C VAL A 83 2.33 4.31 -12.68
N CYS A 84 1.56 4.50 -11.60
CA CYS A 84 0.20 5.07 -11.68
C CYS A 84 0.20 6.49 -12.29
N ASN A 85 1.15 7.34 -11.88
CA ASN A 85 1.23 8.74 -12.32
C ASN A 85 1.73 8.92 -13.77
N ARG A 86 2.47 7.95 -14.32
CA ARG A 86 3.03 8.02 -15.69
C ARG A 86 2.03 7.66 -16.79
N ARG A 87 0.78 7.32 -16.44
CA ARG A 87 -0.23 6.81 -17.37
C ARG A 87 -1.47 7.71 -17.47
N PRO A 88 -1.35 8.99 -17.87
CA PRO A 88 -2.52 9.85 -18.04
C PRO A 88 -3.42 9.29 -19.17
N GLY A 89 -4.67 9.00 -18.83
CA GLY A 89 -5.67 8.47 -19.76
C GLY A 89 -5.61 6.96 -20.01
N ALA A 90 -4.64 6.24 -19.45
CA ALA A 90 -4.62 4.78 -19.43
C ALA A 90 -5.47 4.24 -18.26
N HIS A 91 -5.71 2.93 -18.27
CA HIS A 91 -6.32 2.24 -17.14
C HIS A 91 -5.48 2.46 -15.87
N VAL A 92 -6.02 3.19 -14.90
CA VAL A 92 -5.34 3.48 -13.63
C VAL A 92 -5.71 2.39 -12.65
N PHE A 93 -4.74 1.57 -12.25
CA PHE A 93 -4.92 0.65 -11.13
C PHE A 93 -4.71 1.38 -9.80
N ARG A 94 -5.22 0.79 -8.73
CA ARG A 94 -4.94 1.17 -7.36
C ARG A 94 -4.13 0.08 -6.69
N ALA A 95 -3.32 0.42 -5.71
CA ALA A 95 -2.49 -0.57 -5.05
C ALA A 95 -2.50 -0.44 -3.53
N ALA A 96 -2.49 -1.59 -2.86
CA ALA A 96 -2.12 -1.71 -1.47
C ALA A 96 -0.69 -2.26 -1.37
N SER A 97 0.22 -1.45 -0.87
CA SER A 97 1.59 -1.83 -0.56
C SER A 97 1.64 -2.47 0.82
N MET A 98 2.10 -3.71 0.91
CA MET A 98 2.15 -4.49 2.16
C MET A 98 3.56 -5.04 2.41
N PRO A 99 4.55 -4.14 2.65
CA PRO A 99 5.92 -4.56 2.89
C PRO A 99 6.05 -5.32 4.21
N GLY A 100 6.76 -6.43 4.20
CA GLY A 100 7.01 -7.21 5.41
C GLY A 100 5.78 -7.83 6.05
N ILE A 101 4.68 -7.95 5.31
CA ILE A 101 3.43 -8.52 5.84
C ILE A 101 3.63 -9.94 6.34
N GLU A 102 3.00 -10.27 7.47
CA GLU A 102 3.06 -11.56 8.14
C GLU A 102 1.67 -12.07 8.48
N LYS A 103 1.52 -13.40 8.52
CA LYS A 103 0.24 -14.07 8.80
C LYS A 103 -0.45 -13.61 10.09
N ARG A 104 0.32 -13.33 11.14
CA ARG A 104 -0.22 -12.82 12.40
C ARG A 104 -0.94 -11.46 12.27
N MET A 105 -0.59 -10.67 11.25
CA MET A 105 -1.21 -9.36 11.01
C MET A 105 -2.67 -9.47 10.58
N GLU A 106 -3.09 -10.59 10.03
CA GLU A 106 -4.49 -10.87 9.69
C GLU A 106 -5.42 -10.82 10.91
N GLN A 107 -4.90 -11.16 12.10
CA GLN A 107 -5.66 -11.17 13.36
C GLN A 107 -5.38 -9.94 14.23
N THR A 108 -4.52 -9.04 13.79
CA THR A 108 -4.12 -7.83 14.53
C THR A 108 -4.35 -6.59 13.69
N SER A 109 -3.31 -6.02 13.12
CA SER A 109 -3.36 -4.73 12.43
C SER A 109 -4.24 -4.72 11.18
N LEU A 110 -4.30 -5.82 10.41
CA LEU A 110 -5.21 -5.92 9.26
C LEU A 110 -6.67 -6.16 9.64
N ALA A 111 -6.93 -6.67 10.85
CA ALA A 111 -8.27 -6.86 11.39
C ALA A 111 -8.83 -5.62 12.10
N ALA A 112 -8.14 -4.49 12.03
CA ALA A 112 -8.61 -3.24 12.61
C ALA A 112 -9.92 -2.78 11.95
N ASP A 113 -10.76 -2.08 12.72
CA ASP A 113 -11.91 -1.38 12.15
C ASP A 113 -11.41 -0.17 11.35
N TYR A 114 -11.25 -0.35 10.04
CA TYR A 114 -10.77 0.70 9.15
C TYR A 114 -11.73 1.89 9.03
N THR A 115 -13.01 1.74 9.37
CA THR A 115 -13.94 2.88 9.49
C THR A 115 -13.50 3.80 10.63
N GLU A 116 -13.16 3.21 11.78
CA GLU A 116 -12.66 3.97 12.92
C GLU A 116 -11.24 4.50 12.69
N VAL A 117 -10.36 3.73 12.03
CA VAL A 117 -9.03 4.19 11.61
C VAL A 117 -9.16 5.45 10.74
N ALA A 118 -9.96 5.40 9.68
CA ALA A 118 -10.17 6.53 8.79
C ALA A 118 -10.77 7.75 9.51
N ARG A 119 -11.69 7.52 10.45
CA ARG A 119 -12.26 8.60 11.27
C ARG A 119 -11.16 9.29 12.09
N ARG A 120 -10.28 8.52 12.74
CA ARG A 120 -9.16 9.06 13.53
C ARG A 120 -8.15 9.79 12.66
N CYS A 121 -7.76 9.22 11.54
CA CYS A 121 -6.85 9.86 10.58
C CYS A 121 -7.40 11.20 10.10
N ARG A 122 -8.71 11.29 9.81
CA ARG A 122 -9.35 12.54 9.43
C ARG A 122 -9.28 13.58 10.52
N VAL A 123 -9.58 13.23 11.77
CA VAL A 123 -9.49 14.15 12.91
C VAL A 123 -8.06 14.67 13.07
N LEU A 124 -7.05 13.80 12.96
CA LEU A 124 -5.65 14.20 13.05
C LEU A 124 -5.25 15.09 11.86
N LYS A 125 -5.66 14.74 10.63
CA LYS A 125 -5.42 15.57 9.44
C LYS A 125 -5.99 16.98 9.62
N ASP A 126 -7.22 17.09 10.12
CA ASP A 126 -7.88 18.38 10.37
C ASP A 126 -7.16 19.19 11.45
N LEU A 127 -6.68 18.53 12.51
CA LEU A 127 -5.90 19.18 13.58
C LEU A 127 -4.54 19.66 13.09
N PHE A 128 -3.87 18.91 12.23
CA PHE A 128 -2.55 19.27 11.70
C PHE A 128 -2.62 20.26 10.54
N GLN A 129 -3.76 20.39 9.90
CA GLN A 129 -3.93 21.35 8.83
C GLN A 129 -3.79 22.79 9.41
N GLY A 130 -2.83 23.55 8.89
CA GLY A 130 -2.54 24.91 9.40
C GLY A 130 -1.52 24.96 10.54
N VAL A 131 -0.98 23.83 11.01
CA VAL A 131 0.12 23.82 11.96
C VAL A 131 1.43 24.14 11.24
N ASP A 132 2.11 25.22 11.61
CA ASP A 132 3.34 25.66 10.96
C ASP A 132 4.60 25.03 11.58
N ARG A 133 4.49 24.51 12.79
CA ARG A 133 5.63 23.99 13.54
C ARG A 133 5.22 22.87 14.49
N ALA A 134 6.02 21.84 14.56
CA ALA A 134 5.93 20.81 15.60
C ALA A 134 7.18 20.81 16.47
N GLU A 135 7.00 20.56 17.75
CA GLU A 135 8.07 20.37 18.72
C GLU A 135 7.92 19.00 19.38
N VAL A 136 9.00 18.23 19.39
CA VAL A 136 9.09 16.95 20.06
C VAL A 136 10.10 17.06 21.20
N GLU A 137 9.67 16.82 22.42
CA GLU A 137 10.54 16.72 23.58
C GLU A 137 10.72 15.26 23.98
N PHE A 138 11.97 14.83 24.09
CA PHE A 138 12.32 13.48 24.49
C PHE A 138 12.50 13.39 26.01
N SER A 139 12.29 12.22 26.61
CA SER A 139 12.53 11.98 28.03
C SER A 139 13.99 12.20 28.46
N THR A 140 14.90 12.25 27.50
CA THR A 140 16.32 12.61 27.70
C THR A 140 16.58 14.11 27.79
N GLY A 141 15.54 14.95 27.67
CA GLY A 141 15.65 16.42 27.68
C GLY A 141 16.04 17.04 26.33
N HIS A 142 16.27 16.24 25.31
CA HIS A 142 16.51 16.76 23.96
C HIS A 142 15.20 17.21 23.32
N ARG A 143 15.30 18.19 22.42
CA ARG A 143 14.17 18.73 21.67
C ARG A 143 14.46 18.73 20.18
N CYS A 144 13.46 18.40 19.36
CA CYS A 144 13.46 18.57 17.91
C CYS A 144 12.35 19.53 17.51
N LEU A 145 12.70 20.48 16.64
CA LEU A 145 11.76 21.41 16.01
C LEU A 145 11.62 21.07 14.54
N PHE A 146 10.39 20.95 14.06
CA PHE A 146 10.08 20.71 12.67
C PHE A 146 9.35 21.92 12.08
N ASP A 147 9.84 22.43 10.95
CA ASP A 147 9.15 23.44 10.16
C ASP A 147 8.20 22.75 9.19
N LEU A 148 6.90 22.96 9.36
CA LEU A 148 5.84 22.29 8.60
C LEU A 148 5.14 23.21 7.58
N ARG A 149 5.55 24.46 7.45
CA ARG A 149 4.87 25.50 6.64
C ARG A 149 4.68 25.14 5.17
N PHE A 150 5.56 24.28 4.63
CA PHE A 150 5.54 23.87 3.22
C PHE A 150 5.20 22.39 3.03
N ARG A 151 4.63 21.77 4.05
CA ARG A 151 4.22 20.38 4.02
C ARG A 151 2.70 20.28 3.88
N VAL A 152 2.25 19.37 3.03
CA VAL A 152 0.84 19.01 2.95
C VAL A 152 0.55 17.95 4.01
N CYS A 153 -0.60 18.03 4.64
CA CYS A 153 -1.02 17.00 5.59
C CYS A 153 -1.71 15.87 4.82
N GLU A 154 -1.16 14.67 4.89
CA GLU A 154 -1.69 13.47 4.26
C GLU A 154 -2.18 12.49 5.32
N ALA A 155 -3.12 11.63 4.95
CA ALA A 155 -3.64 10.58 5.82
C ALA A 155 -3.70 9.27 5.06
N ASP A 156 -2.95 8.28 5.54
CA ASP A 156 -3.04 6.89 5.07
C ASP A 156 -4.05 6.15 5.96
N ASP A 157 -5.31 6.19 5.54
CA ASP A 157 -6.46 5.75 6.32
C ASP A 157 -6.96 4.33 5.99
N GLY A 158 -6.24 3.62 5.11
CA GLY A 158 -6.54 2.25 4.71
C GLY A 158 -7.64 2.11 3.66
N TYR A 159 -8.16 3.20 3.10
CA TYR A 159 -9.17 3.16 2.06
C TYR A 159 -8.60 3.44 0.66
N LEU A 160 -8.80 2.50 -0.24
CA LEU A 160 -8.54 2.63 -1.69
C LEU A 160 -9.80 3.03 -2.44
N HIS A 161 -10.44 4.12 -2.04
CA HIS A 161 -11.66 4.58 -2.70
C HIS A 161 -11.37 5.23 -4.06
N ARG A 162 -12.23 4.91 -5.05
CA ARG A 162 -12.14 5.50 -6.39
C ARG A 162 -12.53 6.98 -6.42
N ASP A 163 -13.33 7.40 -5.46
CA ASP A 163 -13.98 8.73 -5.46
C ASP A 163 -13.37 9.71 -4.44
N LYS A 164 -12.19 9.40 -3.89
CA LYS A 164 -11.47 10.35 -3.04
C LYS A 164 -10.88 11.47 -3.91
N SER A 165 -11.22 12.69 -3.59
CA SER A 165 -10.69 13.90 -4.23
C SER A 165 -9.16 14.09 -4.01
N ASP A 166 -8.62 13.47 -2.97
CA ASP A 166 -7.18 13.47 -2.60
C ASP A 166 -6.53 12.16 -3.05
N ASP A 167 -6.73 11.75 -4.27
CA ASP A 167 -6.56 10.40 -4.79
C ASP A 167 -5.10 9.94 -4.84
N VAL A 168 -4.60 9.47 -3.70
CA VAL A 168 -3.34 8.71 -3.67
C VAL A 168 -3.65 7.31 -4.22
N PRO A 169 -3.08 6.92 -5.38
CA PRO A 169 -3.41 5.64 -6.02
C PRO A 169 -2.84 4.43 -5.25
N VAL A 170 -1.93 4.65 -4.30
CA VAL A 170 -1.26 3.60 -3.52
C VAL A 170 -1.38 3.93 -2.04
N ILE A 171 -1.82 2.97 -1.24
CA ILE A 171 -1.81 3.05 0.22
C ILE A 171 -0.89 1.99 0.81
N ASN A 172 -0.48 2.17 2.06
CA ASN A 172 0.15 1.12 2.84
C ASN A 172 -0.88 0.33 3.63
N LEU A 173 -0.70 -0.98 3.75
CA LEU A 173 -1.47 -1.84 4.65
C LEU A 173 -0.52 -2.73 5.46
N PRO A 174 -0.72 -2.85 6.78
CA PRO A 174 -1.70 -2.12 7.61
C PRO A 174 -1.52 -0.61 7.57
N SER A 175 -2.59 0.14 7.80
CA SER A 175 -2.67 1.59 7.64
C SER A 175 -3.12 2.24 8.95
N GLY A 176 -3.06 3.58 9.02
CA GLY A 176 -3.49 4.36 10.19
C GLY A 176 -2.48 5.43 10.57
N GLU A 177 -1.88 6.08 9.59
CA GLU A 177 -0.90 7.15 9.80
C GLU A 177 -1.46 8.49 9.29
N THR A 178 -0.93 9.56 9.88
CA THR A 178 -1.17 10.92 9.40
C THR A 178 0.17 11.65 9.41
N ASP A 179 0.55 12.16 8.25
CA ASP A 179 1.82 12.84 7.99
C ASP A 179 1.61 14.32 7.70
N ARG A 180 2.66 15.12 8.01
CA ARG A 180 2.76 16.49 7.53
C ARG A 180 4.20 16.95 7.30
#